data_09d1d07682f398dee5d0dd6f8ff2ada5
#
_entry.id   09d1d07682f398dee5d0dd6f8ff2ada5
#
_cell.length_a   1.000
_cell.length_b   1.000
_cell.length_c   1.000
_cell.angle_alpha   90.00
_cell.angle_beta   90.00
_cell.angle_gamma   90.00
#
_symmetry.space_group_name_H-M   'P 1'
#
loop_
_entity.id
_entity.type
_entity.pdbx_description
1 polymer ?
#
loop_
_entity_poly.entity_id
_entity_poly.type
_entity_poly.pdbx_seq_one_letter_code
_entity_poly.pdbx_strand_id
1 'polypeptide(L)'
;MLRATASASILLVLALSAGAQTAVQQAPQAPAAAPQKELRQPDVIFVPTPDDVVEAMLKVAKVGKGDVLYDLGSGDGRIPITAAQKYGIARGIGIDINPERIKEANENRAKAGVGERVRFMNADLFESDLSDATVITLYLLPKLNLKLLPKLLKELKPGTRIVSHAFDMGSWKPEQALKVGSRSVYFWTIPARGTASYDAAMAAANGT
;
A
#
# COMPACT_ATOMS: atom_id res chain seq x y z
N MET A 1 -17.64 -24.97 102.81
CA MET A 1 -16.69 -23.82 102.83
C MET A 1 -15.38 -24.30 102.25
N LEU A 2 -15.11 -24.11 101.00
CA LEU A 2 -13.76 -24.19 100.41
C LEU A 2 -13.79 -23.48 99.07
N ARG A 3 -13.02 -22.45 98.96
CA ARG A 3 -12.84 -21.68 97.69
C ARG A 3 -11.69 -22.33 96.92
N ALA A 4 -11.92 -22.76 95.69
CA ALA A 4 -10.93 -23.17 94.74
C ALA A 4 -10.67 -22.03 93.77
N THR A 5 -9.41 -21.62 93.74
CA THR A 5 -8.88 -20.64 92.80
C THR A 5 -8.35 -21.37 91.53
N ALA A 6 -8.93 -21.05 90.40
CA ALA A 6 -8.46 -21.56 89.12
C ALA A 6 -7.53 -20.53 88.43
N SER A 7 -6.29 -20.94 88.26
CA SER A 7 -5.33 -20.18 87.44
C SER A 7 -5.53 -20.42 85.93
N ALA A 8 -5.77 -19.37 85.23
CA ALA A 8 -5.90 -19.42 83.79
C ALA A 8 -4.53 -19.16 83.15
N SER A 9 -4.00 -20.15 82.47
CA SER A 9 -2.78 -20.03 81.63
C SER A 9 -3.15 -19.50 80.21
N ILE A 10 -2.68 -18.34 79.91
CA ILE A 10 -2.84 -17.75 78.56
C ILE A 10 -1.77 -18.32 77.65
N LEU A 11 -2.18 -19.14 76.66
CA LEU A 11 -1.32 -19.57 75.55
C LEU A 11 -1.36 -18.48 74.47
N LEU A 12 -0.20 -17.86 74.21
CA LEU A 12 -0.01 -16.91 73.16
C LEU A 12 0.29 -17.70 71.84
N VAL A 13 -0.67 -17.77 70.94
CA VAL A 13 -0.50 -18.34 69.60
C VAL A 13 0.03 -17.26 68.69
N LEU A 14 1.30 -17.34 68.29
CA LEU A 14 1.87 -16.55 67.21
C LEU A 14 1.39 -17.12 65.85
N ALA A 15 0.49 -16.40 65.22
CA ALA A 15 0.12 -16.69 63.82
C ALA A 15 1.19 -16.08 62.87
N LEU A 16 2.01 -16.94 62.24
CA LEU A 16 2.84 -16.55 61.10
C LEU A 16 1.90 -16.34 59.88
N SER A 17 1.69 -15.10 59.51
CA SER A 17 1.07 -14.74 58.21
C SER A 17 2.12 -14.91 57.10
N ALA A 18 2.05 -16.03 56.34
CA ALA A 18 2.76 -16.19 55.08
C ALA A 18 2.13 -15.28 54.03
N GLY A 19 2.77 -14.17 53.73
CA GLY A 19 2.40 -13.30 52.63
C GLY A 19 2.64 -14.03 51.28
N ALA A 20 1.58 -14.41 50.62
CA ALA A 20 1.64 -14.89 49.26
C ALA A 20 1.97 -13.69 48.34
N GLN A 21 3.21 -13.58 47.94
CA GLN A 21 3.60 -12.66 46.85
C GLN A 21 3.07 -13.23 45.52
N THR A 22 1.99 -12.65 45.02
CA THR A 22 1.52 -12.89 43.65
C THR A 22 2.54 -12.32 42.69
N ALA A 23 3.33 -13.20 42.05
CA ALA A 23 4.19 -12.84 40.95
C ALA A 23 3.31 -12.34 39.79
N VAL A 24 3.31 -11.04 39.56
CA VAL A 24 2.72 -10.44 38.36
C VAL A 24 3.56 -10.94 37.17
N GLN A 25 3.01 -11.92 36.46
CA GLN A 25 3.60 -12.45 35.24
C GLN A 25 3.47 -11.37 34.16
N GLN A 26 4.58 -10.67 33.87
CA GLN A 26 4.65 -9.73 32.76
C GLN A 26 4.36 -10.49 31.47
N ALA A 27 3.29 -10.08 30.77
CA ALA A 27 3.00 -10.58 29.43
C ALA A 27 4.22 -10.37 28.51
N PRO A 28 4.50 -11.29 27.58
CA PRO A 28 5.59 -11.14 26.64
C PRO A 28 5.43 -9.81 25.90
N GLN A 29 6.41 -8.91 26.03
CA GLN A 29 6.48 -7.71 25.22
C GLN A 29 6.61 -8.13 23.76
N ALA A 30 5.69 -7.63 22.91
CA ALA A 30 5.82 -7.79 21.47
C ALA A 30 7.21 -7.30 21.04
N PRO A 31 7.88 -7.99 20.07
CA PRO A 31 9.19 -7.56 19.59
C PRO A 31 9.11 -6.11 19.14
N ALA A 32 10.04 -5.28 19.59
CA ALA A 32 10.16 -3.90 19.14
C ALA A 32 10.18 -3.88 17.62
N ALA A 33 9.30 -3.10 17.02
CA ALA A 33 9.27 -2.93 15.57
C ALA A 33 10.67 -2.50 15.12
N ALA A 34 11.22 -3.17 14.09
CA ALA A 34 12.48 -2.78 13.49
C ALA A 34 12.44 -1.29 13.11
N PRO A 35 13.54 -0.53 13.23
CA PRO A 35 13.55 0.88 12.90
C PRO A 35 13.05 1.05 11.47
N GLN A 36 11.91 1.72 11.32
CA GLN A 36 11.37 2.05 10.00
C GLN A 36 12.30 3.10 9.40
N LYS A 37 12.81 2.81 8.20
CA LYS A 37 13.60 3.78 7.43
C LYS A 37 12.74 5.04 7.25
N GLU A 38 13.27 6.19 7.63
CA GLU A 38 12.58 7.46 7.46
C GLU A 38 12.30 7.69 5.97
N LEU A 39 11.04 7.90 5.62
CA LEU A 39 10.65 8.16 4.24
C LEU A 39 11.05 9.58 3.84
N ARG A 40 11.51 9.74 2.60
CA ARG A 40 11.80 11.06 2.04
C ARG A 40 10.52 11.89 1.89
N GLN A 41 10.67 13.21 1.72
CA GLN A 41 9.54 14.08 1.45
C GLN A 41 8.86 13.74 0.11
N PRO A 42 7.55 14.02 -0.04
CA PRO A 42 6.85 13.86 -1.31
C PRO A 42 7.49 14.67 -2.44
N ASP A 43 7.66 14.06 -3.61
CA ASP A 43 8.22 14.74 -4.80
C ASP A 43 7.24 15.72 -5.44
N VAL A 44 5.94 15.55 -5.20
CA VAL A 44 4.86 16.28 -5.85
C VAL A 44 3.72 16.59 -4.90
N ILE A 45 2.98 17.67 -5.17
CA ILE A 45 1.71 17.96 -4.51
C ILE A 45 0.64 16.98 -5.01
N PHE A 46 -0.27 16.59 -4.13
CA PHE A 46 -1.40 15.77 -4.49
C PHE A 46 -2.41 16.54 -5.35
N VAL A 47 -2.73 15.96 -6.52
CA VAL A 47 -3.82 16.42 -7.40
C VAL A 47 -4.66 15.18 -7.75
N PRO A 48 -5.95 15.17 -7.40
CA PRO A 48 -6.77 14.00 -7.64
C PRO A 48 -7.07 13.79 -9.13
N THR A 49 -7.00 12.55 -9.61
CA THR A 49 -7.48 12.17 -10.93
C THR A 49 -9.02 12.26 -10.97
N PRO A 50 -9.63 12.97 -11.92
CA PRO A 50 -11.10 13.03 -12.04
C PRO A 50 -11.71 11.66 -12.32
N ASP A 51 -12.95 11.46 -11.88
CA ASP A 51 -13.62 10.15 -11.95
C ASP A 51 -13.81 9.62 -13.37
N ASP A 52 -14.08 10.48 -14.34
CA ASP A 52 -14.18 10.14 -15.76
C ASP A 52 -12.84 9.65 -16.33
N VAL A 53 -11.73 10.22 -15.85
CA VAL A 53 -10.37 9.78 -16.22
C VAL A 53 -10.04 8.46 -15.55
N VAL A 54 -10.38 8.28 -14.25
CA VAL A 54 -10.24 6.98 -13.56
C VAL A 54 -10.95 5.88 -14.32
N GLU A 55 -12.19 6.11 -14.72
CA GLU A 55 -12.96 5.16 -15.52
C GLU A 55 -12.29 4.82 -16.86
N ALA A 56 -11.81 5.84 -17.56
CA ALA A 56 -11.10 5.65 -18.83
C ALA A 56 -9.81 4.86 -18.67
N MET A 57 -9.03 5.13 -17.61
CA MET A 57 -7.82 4.40 -17.26
C MET A 57 -8.13 2.92 -17.01
N LEU A 58 -9.12 2.61 -16.19
CA LEU A 58 -9.49 1.24 -15.86
C LEU A 58 -10.06 0.49 -17.06
N LYS A 59 -10.81 1.17 -17.93
CA LYS A 59 -11.37 0.60 -19.17
C LYS A 59 -10.29 0.28 -20.20
N VAL A 60 -9.39 1.21 -20.51
CA VAL A 60 -8.31 0.98 -21.49
C VAL A 60 -7.36 -0.12 -21.04
N ALA A 61 -7.08 -0.20 -19.74
CA ALA A 61 -6.30 -1.28 -19.15
C ALA A 61 -7.09 -2.59 -19.05
N LYS A 62 -8.37 -2.65 -19.45
CA LYS A 62 -9.23 -3.83 -19.37
C LYS A 62 -9.21 -4.48 -17.99
N VAL A 63 -9.27 -3.63 -16.95
CA VAL A 63 -9.25 -4.09 -15.56
C VAL A 63 -10.45 -4.99 -15.28
N GLY A 64 -10.23 -6.08 -14.54
CA GLY A 64 -11.29 -7.05 -14.24
C GLY A 64 -10.94 -8.05 -13.15
N LYS A 65 -11.76 -9.10 -13.03
CA LYS A 65 -11.58 -10.16 -12.04
C LYS A 65 -10.20 -10.81 -12.19
N GLY A 66 -9.53 -11.06 -11.06
CA GLY A 66 -8.21 -11.67 -11.05
C GLY A 66 -7.06 -10.67 -11.11
N ASP A 67 -7.32 -9.39 -11.42
CA ASP A 67 -6.27 -8.39 -11.46
C ASP A 67 -5.76 -8.02 -10.07
N VAL A 68 -4.44 -7.84 -10.00
CA VAL A 68 -3.72 -7.19 -8.91
C VAL A 68 -3.28 -5.83 -9.40
N LEU A 69 -3.98 -4.78 -8.94
CA LEU A 69 -3.74 -3.41 -9.36
C LEU A 69 -2.88 -2.68 -8.31
N TYR A 70 -1.79 -2.10 -8.79
CA TYR A 70 -0.97 -1.17 -8.00
C TYR A 70 -1.16 0.26 -8.51
N ASP A 71 -1.47 1.17 -7.57
CA ASP A 71 -1.58 2.61 -7.83
C ASP A 71 -0.40 3.33 -7.18
N LEU A 72 0.50 3.84 -7.99
CA LEU A 72 1.76 4.42 -7.54
C LEU A 72 1.64 5.94 -7.41
N GLY A 73 1.69 6.43 -6.18
CA GLY A 73 1.26 7.78 -5.81
C GLY A 73 -0.26 7.82 -5.64
N SER A 74 -0.79 6.93 -4.78
CA SER A 74 -2.23 6.65 -4.73
C SER A 74 -3.10 7.77 -4.16
N GLY A 75 -2.49 8.77 -3.52
CA GLY A 75 -3.22 9.89 -2.94
C GLY A 75 -4.35 9.44 -2.01
N ASP A 76 -5.57 9.84 -2.33
CA ASP A 76 -6.78 9.52 -1.56
C ASP A 76 -7.36 8.12 -1.84
N GLY A 77 -6.68 7.31 -2.66
CA GLY A 77 -7.03 5.92 -2.91
C GLY A 77 -8.16 5.67 -3.91
N ARG A 78 -8.63 6.72 -4.62
CA ARG A 78 -9.81 6.62 -5.50
C ARG A 78 -9.69 5.58 -6.60
N ILE A 79 -8.51 5.41 -7.21
CA ILE A 79 -8.31 4.47 -8.33
C ILE A 79 -8.47 3.01 -7.87
N PRO A 80 -7.72 2.48 -6.88
CA PRO A 80 -7.90 1.11 -6.42
C PRO A 80 -9.27 0.85 -5.77
N ILE A 81 -9.86 1.85 -5.12
CA ILE A 81 -11.22 1.74 -4.57
C ILE A 81 -12.25 1.57 -5.71
N THR A 82 -12.19 2.43 -6.74
CA THR A 82 -13.07 2.33 -7.91
C THR A 82 -12.89 1.00 -8.64
N ALA A 83 -11.64 0.54 -8.80
CA ALA A 83 -11.32 -0.74 -9.41
C ALA A 83 -11.96 -1.91 -8.63
N ALA A 84 -11.91 -1.89 -7.31
CA ALA A 84 -12.52 -2.90 -6.47
C ALA A 84 -14.05 -2.89 -6.52
N GLN A 85 -14.67 -1.70 -6.50
CA GLN A 85 -16.12 -1.55 -6.51
C GLN A 85 -16.75 -1.89 -7.87
N LYS A 86 -16.18 -1.37 -8.96
CA LYS A 86 -16.80 -1.45 -10.28
C LYS A 86 -16.28 -2.58 -11.15
N TYR A 87 -15.04 -3.01 -10.97
CA TYR A 87 -14.39 -4.01 -11.83
C TYR A 87 -14.10 -5.33 -11.12
N GLY A 88 -14.31 -5.38 -9.80
CA GLY A 88 -14.21 -6.61 -9.01
C GLY A 88 -12.81 -7.22 -9.01
N ILE A 89 -11.74 -6.39 -9.02
CA ILE A 89 -10.36 -6.86 -8.97
C ILE A 89 -10.09 -7.80 -7.79
N ALA A 90 -9.10 -8.67 -7.92
CA ALA A 90 -8.69 -9.56 -6.84
C ALA A 90 -8.06 -8.78 -5.69
N ARG A 91 -7.21 -7.81 -6.00
CA ARG A 91 -6.52 -6.98 -5.00
C ARG A 91 -6.13 -5.63 -5.57
N GLY A 92 -6.31 -4.56 -4.78
CA GLY A 92 -5.85 -3.21 -5.05
C GLY A 92 -4.84 -2.78 -4.00
N ILE A 93 -3.68 -2.29 -4.43
CA ILE A 93 -2.63 -1.77 -3.56
C ILE A 93 -2.34 -0.31 -3.97
N GLY A 94 -2.56 0.62 -3.05
CA GLY A 94 -2.12 2.00 -3.22
C GLY A 94 -0.84 2.24 -2.44
N ILE A 95 0.15 2.86 -3.07
CA ILE A 95 1.40 3.24 -2.44
C ILE A 95 1.53 4.76 -2.50
N ASP A 96 1.71 5.38 -1.35
CA ASP A 96 2.00 6.81 -1.28
C ASP A 96 3.04 7.09 -0.18
N ILE A 97 3.93 8.03 -0.46
CA ILE A 97 4.97 8.41 0.50
C ILE A 97 4.45 9.34 1.58
N ASN A 98 3.30 10.00 1.35
CA ASN A 98 2.70 10.93 2.28
C ASN A 98 1.73 10.21 3.25
N PRO A 99 2.03 10.17 4.56
CA PRO A 99 1.18 9.47 5.53
C PRO A 99 -0.23 10.07 5.65
N GLU A 100 -0.41 11.37 5.40
CA GLU A 100 -1.73 12.00 5.41
C GLU A 100 -2.61 11.50 4.26
N ARG A 101 -2.01 11.24 3.08
CA ARG A 101 -2.73 10.65 1.96
C ARG A 101 -3.14 9.21 2.26
N ILE A 102 -2.25 8.44 2.89
CA ILE A 102 -2.56 7.06 3.32
C ILE A 102 -3.68 7.03 4.36
N LYS A 103 -3.70 7.96 5.29
CA LYS A 103 -4.79 8.10 6.27
C LYS A 103 -6.12 8.36 5.56
N GLU A 104 -6.18 9.36 4.67
CA GLU A 104 -7.36 9.69 3.88
C GLU A 104 -7.82 8.50 3.02
N ALA A 105 -6.90 7.83 2.33
CA ALA A 105 -7.19 6.66 1.52
C ALA A 105 -7.83 5.52 2.34
N ASN A 106 -7.35 5.27 3.57
CA ASN A 106 -7.94 4.29 4.47
C ASN A 106 -9.34 4.67 4.94
N GLU A 107 -9.59 5.95 5.21
CA GLU A 107 -10.93 6.45 5.53
C GLU A 107 -11.88 6.28 4.34
N ASN A 108 -11.43 6.60 3.12
CA ASN A 108 -12.19 6.40 1.90
C ASN A 108 -12.47 4.91 1.62
N ARG A 109 -11.48 4.04 1.84
CA ARG A 109 -11.63 2.58 1.77
C ARG A 109 -12.73 2.07 2.70
N ALA A 110 -12.73 2.54 3.94
CA ALA A 110 -13.74 2.16 4.94
C ALA A 110 -15.14 2.61 4.52
N LYS A 111 -15.29 3.87 4.07
CA LYS A 111 -16.57 4.40 3.54
C LYS A 111 -17.06 3.64 2.30
N ALA A 112 -16.14 3.22 1.44
CA ALA A 112 -16.44 2.48 0.22
C ALA A 112 -16.84 1.01 0.43
N GLY A 113 -16.59 0.45 1.62
CA GLY A 113 -16.94 -0.93 1.97
C GLY A 113 -16.18 -2.00 1.18
N VAL A 114 -15.01 -1.68 0.63
CA VAL A 114 -14.22 -2.64 -0.18
C VAL A 114 -13.35 -3.58 0.65
N GLY A 115 -13.28 -3.38 1.97
CA GLY A 115 -12.63 -4.27 2.93
C GLY A 115 -11.14 -4.49 2.64
N GLU A 116 -10.68 -5.71 2.91
CA GLU A 116 -9.28 -6.13 2.72
C GLU A 116 -8.88 -6.30 1.25
N ARG A 117 -9.82 -6.16 0.33
CA ARG A 117 -9.52 -6.20 -1.10
C ARG A 117 -8.63 -5.05 -1.57
N VAL A 118 -8.67 -3.93 -0.85
CA VAL A 118 -7.83 -2.76 -1.10
C VAL A 118 -6.99 -2.47 0.13
N ARG A 119 -5.68 -2.24 -0.09
CA ARG A 119 -4.73 -1.85 0.96
C ARG A 119 -3.95 -0.63 0.54
N PHE A 120 -3.59 0.21 1.53
CA PHE A 120 -2.74 1.37 1.32
C PHE A 120 -1.47 1.24 2.15
N MET A 121 -0.32 1.56 1.53
CA MET A 121 1.00 1.44 2.13
C MET A 121 1.69 2.80 2.14
N ASN A 122 2.12 3.25 3.32
CA ASN A 122 2.99 4.40 3.41
C ASN A 122 4.42 3.95 3.11
N ALA A 123 4.83 4.10 1.86
CA ALA A 123 6.10 3.58 1.36
C ALA A 123 6.63 4.39 0.17
N ASP A 124 7.92 4.25 -0.12
CA ASP A 124 8.51 4.76 -1.36
C ASP A 124 8.23 3.77 -2.50
N LEU A 125 7.51 4.23 -3.52
CA LEU A 125 7.18 3.44 -4.71
C LEU A 125 8.43 2.94 -5.49
N PHE A 126 9.55 3.65 -5.36
CA PHE A 126 10.82 3.24 -5.98
C PHE A 126 11.49 2.07 -5.25
N GLU A 127 11.17 1.84 -3.98
CA GLU A 127 11.72 0.77 -3.14
C GLU A 127 10.72 -0.39 -2.93
N SER A 128 9.46 -0.20 -3.30
CA SER A 128 8.40 -1.21 -3.13
C SER A 128 8.52 -2.32 -4.17
N ASP A 129 8.22 -3.56 -3.79
CA ASP A 129 8.12 -4.69 -4.71
C ASP A 129 6.81 -4.61 -5.51
N LEU A 130 6.91 -4.64 -6.85
CA LEU A 130 5.79 -4.55 -7.78
C LEU A 130 5.59 -5.84 -8.58
N SER A 131 6.35 -6.90 -8.28
CA SER A 131 6.50 -8.10 -9.12
C SER A 131 5.23 -8.92 -9.33
N ASP A 132 4.24 -8.79 -8.45
CA ASP A 132 2.95 -9.49 -8.56
C ASP A 132 1.84 -8.66 -9.23
N ALA A 133 2.13 -7.40 -9.60
CA ALA A 133 1.18 -6.54 -10.28
C ALA A 133 0.80 -7.09 -11.67
N THR A 134 -0.48 -6.98 -12.01
CA THR A 134 -1.01 -7.20 -13.36
C THR A 134 -1.44 -5.90 -14.03
N VAL A 135 -1.68 -4.86 -13.22
CA VAL A 135 -2.00 -3.50 -13.66
C VAL A 135 -1.26 -2.51 -12.79
N ILE A 136 -0.64 -1.52 -13.42
CA ILE A 136 -0.05 -0.34 -12.77
C ILE A 136 -0.83 0.91 -13.21
N THR A 137 -1.21 1.74 -12.25
CA THR A 137 -1.78 3.06 -12.51
C THR A 137 -0.85 4.16 -12.02
N LEU A 138 -0.77 5.25 -12.80
CA LEU A 138 0.16 6.36 -12.56
C LEU A 138 -0.54 7.71 -12.78
N TYR A 139 -0.29 8.64 -11.88
CA TYR A 139 -0.47 10.06 -12.11
C TYR A 139 0.71 10.81 -11.48
N LEU A 140 1.87 10.62 -12.06
CA LEU A 140 3.15 11.19 -11.60
C LEU A 140 3.71 12.16 -12.64
N LEU A 141 4.56 13.10 -12.20
CA LEU A 141 5.26 13.99 -13.12
C LEU A 141 6.16 13.23 -14.11
N PRO A 142 6.43 13.78 -15.32
CA PRO A 142 7.22 13.10 -16.35
C PRO A 142 8.55 12.54 -15.84
N LYS A 143 9.28 13.32 -15.04
CA LYS A 143 10.57 12.89 -14.45
C LYS A 143 10.44 11.64 -13.57
N LEU A 144 9.32 11.51 -12.84
CA LEU A 144 9.10 10.36 -11.98
C LEU A 144 8.71 9.12 -12.79
N ASN A 145 7.88 9.28 -13.84
CA ASN A 145 7.57 8.21 -14.77
C ASN A 145 8.84 7.64 -15.40
N LEU A 146 9.73 8.53 -15.89
CA LEU A 146 10.99 8.13 -16.50
C LEU A 146 11.93 7.45 -15.48
N LYS A 147 12.05 7.98 -14.27
CA LYS A 147 12.82 7.36 -13.19
C LYS A 147 12.29 5.97 -12.81
N LEU A 148 10.98 5.78 -12.89
CA LEU A 148 10.31 4.53 -12.54
C LEU A 148 10.41 3.48 -13.66
N LEU A 149 10.50 3.89 -14.91
CA LEU A 149 10.47 3.02 -16.09
C LEU A 149 11.45 1.85 -16.04
N PRO A 150 12.75 2.02 -15.67
CA PRO A 150 13.68 0.88 -15.57
C PRO A 150 13.23 -0.18 -14.56
N LYS A 151 12.65 0.25 -13.43
CA LYS A 151 12.13 -0.64 -12.41
C LYS A 151 10.93 -1.43 -12.92
N LEU A 152 9.96 -0.75 -13.56
CA LEU A 152 8.78 -1.39 -14.14
C LEU A 152 9.17 -2.48 -15.15
N LEU A 153 10.10 -2.17 -16.08
CA LEU A 153 10.56 -3.12 -17.10
C LEU A 153 11.31 -4.32 -16.49
N LYS A 154 12.03 -4.14 -15.38
CA LYS A 154 12.79 -5.22 -14.72
C LYS A 154 11.93 -6.11 -13.84
N GLU A 155 11.00 -5.54 -13.08
CA GLU A 155 10.24 -6.28 -12.06
C GLU A 155 8.95 -6.88 -12.58
N LEU A 156 8.25 -6.16 -13.48
CA LEU A 156 6.94 -6.60 -13.94
C LEU A 156 7.03 -7.76 -14.92
N LYS A 157 6.02 -8.61 -14.88
CA LYS A 157 5.87 -9.74 -15.81
C LYS A 157 5.47 -9.23 -17.19
N PRO A 158 5.90 -9.89 -18.27
CA PRO A 158 5.35 -9.65 -19.60
C PRO A 158 3.81 -9.72 -19.58
N GLY A 159 3.17 -8.79 -20.29
CA GLY A 159 1.71 -8.66 -20.29
C GLY A 159 1.11 -7.81 -19.16
N THR A 160 1.91 -7.38 -18.16
CA THR A 160 1.46 -6.39 -17.18
C THR A 160 1.11 -5.09 -17.89
N ARG A 161 -0.04 -4.54 -17.58
CA ARG A 161 -0.60 -3.33 -18.21
C ARG A 161 -0.26 -2.11 -17.36
N ILE A 162 0.20 -1.04 -18.02
CA ILE A 162 0.50 0.25 -17.40
C ILE A 162 -0.41 1.29 -18.00
N VAL A 163 -1.03 2.09 -17.15
CA VAL A 163 -1.85 3.21 -17.59
C VAL A 163 -1.47 4.47 -16.81
N SER A 164 -1.25 5.57 -17.54
CA SER A 164 -0.83 6.84 -16.95
C SER A 164 -1.80 7.97 -17.33
N HIS A 165 -2.20 8.76 -16.33
CA HIS A 165 -2.94 10.00 -16.51
C HIS A 165 -1.94 11.13 -16.84
N ALA A 166 -2.25 11.91 -17.85
CA ALA A 166 -1.61 13.13 -18.31
C ALA A 166 -0.18 12.99 -18.87
N PHE A 167 0.67 12.12 -18.32
CA PHE A 167 2.10 12.07 -18.64
C PHE A 167 2.51 10.71 -19.21
N ASP A 168 3.32 10.74 -20.27
CA ASP A 168 3.82 9.56 -20.93
C ASP A 168 5.14 9.03 -20.33
N MET A 169 5.77 8.08 -21.02
CA MET A 169 7.04 7.45 -20.68
C MET A 169 8.16 7.90 -21.64
N GLY A 170 8.13 9.17 -22.07
CA GLY A 170 9.15 9.75 -22.94
C GLY A 170 9.23 9.10 -24.33
N SER A 171 10.38 8.51 -24.64
CA SER A 171 10.60 7.87 -25.94
C SER A 171 9.93 6.50 -26.08
N TRP A 172 9.55 5.83 -24.97
CA TRP A 172 8.73 4.61 -25.02
C TRP A 172 7.29 4.96 -25.38
N LYS A 173 6.96 4.79 -26.66
CA LYS A 173 5.66 5.20 -27.19
C LYS A 173 4.52 4.34 -26.61
N PRO A 174 3.37 4.94 -26.24
CA PRO A 174 2.23 4.19 -25.79
C PRO A 174 1.58 3.40 -26.94
N GLU A 175 1.01 2.24 -26.62
CA GLU A 175 0.18 1.47 -27.54
C GLU A 175 -1.14 2.19 -27.84
N GLN A 176 -1.66 2.92 -26.85
CA GLN A 176 -2.87 3.72 -26.97
C GLN A 176 -2.72 5.05 -26.24
N ALA A 177 -3.24 6.10 -26.86
CA ALA A 177 -3.38 7.42 -26.26
C ALA A 177 -4.82 7.90 -26.45
N LEU A 178 -5.51 8.17 -25.33
CA LEU A 178 -6.88 8.59 -25.31
C LEU A 178 -7.01 10.03 -24.84
N LYS A 179 -8.07 10.73 -25.28
CA LYS A 179 -8.49 12.00 -24.73
C LYS A 179 -9.77 11.83 -23.92
N VAL A 180 -9.80 12.37 -22.70
CA VAL A 180 -10.94 12.45 -21.81
C VAL A 180 -11.10 13.94 -21.46
N GLY A 181 -11.99 14.63 -22.21
CA GLY A 181 -12.01 16.08 -22.20
C GLY A 181 -10.67 16.67 -22.63
N SER A 182 -10.09 17.52 -21.81
CA SER A 182 -8.76 18.12 -22.04
C SER A 182 -7.59 17.23 -21.57
N ARG A 183 -7.87 16.11 -20.91
CA ARG A 183 -6.86 15.23 -20.29
C ARG A 183 -6.46 14.10 -21.22
N SER A 184 -5.24 13.59 -21.04
CA SER A 184 -4.70 12.46 -21.80
C SER A 184 -4.59 11.24 -20.89
N VAL A 185 -4.84 10.06 -21.44
CA VAL A 185 -4.59 8.77 -20.82
C VAL A 185 -3.73 7.96 -21.77
N TYR A 186 -2.63 7.41 -21.27
CA TYR A 186 -1.65 6.64 -22.03
C TYR A 186 -1.62 5.22 -21.52
N PHE A 187 -1.46 4.26 -22.44
CA PHE A 187 -1.49 2.83 -22.11
C PHE A 187 -0.32 2.10 -22.77
N TRP A 188 0.30 1.19 -22.01
CA TRP A 188 1.37 0.29 -22.44
C TRP A 188 1.13 -1.12 -21.86
N THR A 189 1.74 -2.09 -22.52
CA THR A 189 1.88 -3.45 -22.00
C THR A 189 3.37 -3.77 -21.86
N ILE A 190 3.79 -4.37 -20.74
CA ILE A 190 5.17 -4.82 -20.58
C ILE A 190 5.49 -5.89 -21.62
N PRO A 191 6.48 -5.66 -22.51
CA PRO A 191 6.82 -6.60 -23.56
C PRO A 191 7.51 -7.85 -23.00
N ALA A 192 7.49 -8.93 -23.78
CA ALA A 192 8.27 -10.12 -23.45
C ALA A 192 9.77 -9.81 -23.51
N ARG A 193 10.51 -10.26 -22.50
CA ARG A 193 11.97 -10.08 -22.45
C ARG A 193 12.63 -10.78 -23.63
N GLY A 194 13.70 -10.19 -24.17
CA GLY A 194 14.40 -10.69 -25.37
C GLY A 194 13.69 -10.42 -26.68
N THR A 195 12.69 -9.56 -26.69
CA THR A 195 12.05 -9.06 -27.93
C THR A 195 12.55 -7.67 -28.28
N ALA A 196 12.49 -7.31 -29.57
CA ALA A 196 12.83 -5.95 -30.02
C ALA A 196 12.02 -4.86 -29.32
N SER A 197 10.74 -5.14 -28.96
CA SER A 197 9.91 -4.21 -28.21
C SER A 197 10.41 -3.99 -26.77
N TYR A 198 10.93 -5.04 -26.12
CA TYR A 198 11.54 -4.93 -24.80
C TYR A 198 12.84 -4.12 -24.86
N ASP A 199 13.68 -4.41 -25.85
CA ASP A 199 14.96 -3.70 -26.03
C ASP A 199 14.73 -2.22 -26.34
N ALA A 200 13.72 -1.89 -27.15
CA ALA A 200 13.32 -0.50 -27.41
C ALA A 200 12.81 0.22 -26.15
N ALA A 201 12.01 -0.46 -25.31
CA ALA A 201 11.55 0.09 -24.04
C ALA A 201 12.71 0.31 -23.06
N MET A 202 13.66 -0.64 -22.98
CA MET A 202 14.88 -0.51 -22.16
C MET A 202 15.81 0.60 -22.66
N ALA A 203 15.94 0.78 -23.97
CA ALA A 203 16.70 1.89 -24.55
C ALA A 203 16.07 3.24 -24.17
N ALA A 204 14.73 3.34 -24.20
CA ALA A 204 14.02 4.52 -23.73
C ALA A 204 14.26 4.80 -22.25
N ALA A 205 14.31 3.76 -21.41
CA ALA A 205 14.59 3.87 -19.98
C ALA A 205 16.03 4.30 -19.66
N ASN A 206 16.98 3.95 -20.50
CA ASN A 206 18.41 4.27 -20.29
C ASN A 206 18.84 5.61 -20.93
N GLY A 207 18.02 6.17 -21.81
CA GLY A 207 18.27 7.44 -22.49
C GLY A 207 17.73 8.67 -21.75
N THR A 208 17.22 8.46 -20.54
CA THR A 208 16.68 9.48 -19.62
C THR A 208 17.59 9.67 -18.43
#